data_380728dc2a962ae4b884b1b50cf108d2
#
_entry.id   380728dc2a962ae4b884b1b50cf108d2
#
_cell.length_a   1.000
_cell.length_b   1.000
_cell.length_c   1.000
_cell.angle_alpha   90.00
_cell.angle_beta   90.00
_cell.angle_gamma   90.00
#
_symmetry.space_group_name_H-M   'P 1'
#
loop_
_entity.id
_entity.type
_entity.pdbx_description
1 polymer ?
#
loop_
_entity_poly.entity_id
_entity_poly.type
_entity_poly.pdbx_seq_one_letter_code
_entity_poly.pdbx_strand_id
1 'polypeptide(L)'
;MKVKRTLVNHFAAAFLVLLSATALRAQDPASGRVWPEDDVAFEFVGLVKNAPPAGPGLPATSIQYGYLTYLNGVNVDALFAGAPSEKTAHFTFFNDSVTRQVISNGVLRMIIREGTTTIYFDDNPLGDRDLTADPAANAGTFRRGVVVQTSTWRHQVIIDPTAATPRTDLFFVNFWHRIQSADSFTVGGQAVKLGKEGDKFRVSLVGAPDPLGKANGKFIGYAVAQGTKD
;
A
#
# COMPACT_ATOMS: atom_id res chain seq x y z
N MET A 1 -20.34 87.18 31.79
CA MET A 1 -20.70 86.22 30.76
C MET A 1 -19.66 85.10 30.74
N LYS A 2 -19.92 83.91 31.25
CA LYS A 2 -18.97 82.83 31.42
C LYS A 2 -19.24 81.78 30.33
N VAL A 3 -18.33 81.56 29.44
CA VAL A 3 -18.41 80.53 28.42
C VAL A 3 -17.85 79.23 29.01
N LYS A 4 -18.68 78.16 29.11
CA LYS A 4 -18.25 76.81 29.48
C LYS A 4 -17.73 76.10 28.26
N ARG A 5 -16.47 75.66 28.33
CA ARG A 5 -15.87 74.78 27.34
C ARG A 5 -16.20 73.34 27.71
N THR A 6 -16.91 72.63 26.84
CA THR A 6 -17.18 71.20 26.95
C THR A 6 -16.01 70.44 26.35
N LEU A 7 -15.34 69.63 27.15
CA LEU A 7 -14.31 68.70 26.69
C LEU A 7 -15.03 67.46 26.10
N VAL A 8 -14.77 67.16 24.83
CA VAL A 8 -15.22 65.93 24.22
C VAL A 8 -14.04 64.92 24.30
N ASN A 9 -14.24 63.92 25.12
CA ASN A 9 -13.29 62.79 25.22
C ASN A 9 -13.52 61.84 24.06
N HIS A 10 -12.55 61.71 23.17
CA HIS A 10 -12.54 60.68 22.14
C HIS A 10 -11.87 59.43 22.70
N PHE A 11 -12.67 58.43 22.99
CA PHE A 11 -12.20 57.08 23.25
C PHE A 11 -11.78 56.44 21.92
N ALA A 12 -10.49 56.33 21.64
CA ALA A 12 -9.97 55.52 20.58
C ALA A 12 -10.00 54.04 21.05
N ALA A 13 -10.95 53.29 20.56
CA ALA A 13 -10.96 51.82 20.74
C ALA A 13 -9.91 51.21 19.79
N ALA A 14 -8.78 50.83 20.33
CA ALA A 14 -7.78 50.02 19.60
C ALA A 14 -8.32 48.59 19.46
N PHE A 15 -8.77 48.26 18.26
CA PHE A 15 -9.12 46.87 17.89
C PHE A 15 -7.81 46.09 17.65
N LEU A 16 -7.40 45.31 18.64
CA LEU A 16 -6.29 44.37 18.52
C LEU A 16 -6.80 43.14 17.75
N VAL A 17 -6.57 43.10 16.43
CA VAL A 17 -6.81 41.91 15.62
C VAL A 17 -5.65 40.94 15.91
N LEU A 18 -5.90 39.96 16.79
CA LEU A 18 -5.04 38.78 16.89
C LEU A 18 -5.19 37.96 15.60
N LEU A 19 -4.28 38.16 14.64
CA LEU A 19 -4.05 37.20 13.60
C LEU A 19 -3.44 35.95 14.27
N SER A 20 -4.28 34.96 14.55
CA SER A 20 -3.84 33.59 14.78
C SER A 20 -3.28 33.07 13.46
N ALA A 21 -1.98 33.27 13.27
CA ALA A 21 -1.24 32.55 12.26
C ALA A 21 -1.29 31.06 12.62
N THR A 22 -2.29 30.33 12.11
CA THR A 22 -2.18 28.90 11.96
C THR A 22 -0.98 28.69 11.06
N ALA A 23 0.15 28.35 11.67
CA ALA A 23 1.33 27.90 10.96
C ALA A 23 0.87 26.65 10.18
N LEU A 24 0.49 26.83 8.89
CA LEU A 24 0.59 25.76 7.93
C LEU A 24 2.04 25.30 8.05
N ARG A 25 2.27 24.15 8.67
CA ARG A 25 3.56 23.46 8.56
C ARG A 25 3.76 23.26 7.06
N ALA A 26 4.55 24.14 6.45
CA ALA A 26 5.08 23.91 5.14
C ALA A 26 5.79 22.55 5.24
N GLN A 27 5.24 21.52 4.62
CA GLN A 27 5.93 20.25 4.48
C GLN A 27 7.26 20.58 3.80
N ASP A 28 8.35 20.20 4.44
CA ASP A 28 9.69 20.34 3.87
C ASP A 28 9.67 19.63 2.51
N PRO A 29 9.83 20.33 1.38
CA PRO A 29 9.81 19.72 0.06
C PRO A 29 10.90 18.66 -0.12
N ALA A 30 11.94 18.66 0.73
CA ALA A 30 12.99 17.63 0.77
C ALA A 30 12.59 16.37 1.55
N SER A 31 11.51 16.40 2.35
CA SER A 31 11.14 15.25 3.19
C SER A 31 10.30 14.19 2.47
N GLY A 32 9.87 14.45 1.22
CA GLY A 32 8.96 13.57 0.52
C GLY A 32 7.59 13.48 1.23
N ARG A 33 6.57 13.06 0.51
CA ARG A 33 5.22 12.93 1.09
C ARG A 33 5.16 11.66 1.95
N VAL A 34 5.03 11.83 3.26
CA VAL A 34 4.74 10.73 4.19
C VAL A 34 3.24 10.42 4.09
N TRP A 35 2.86 9.15 4.10
CA TRP A 35 1.44 8.76 4.14
C TRP A 35 0.73 9.36 5.35
N PRO A 36 -0.46 9.95 5.17
CA PRO A 36 -1.26 10.39 6.28
C PRO A 36 -1.68 9.18 7.12
N GLU A 37 -1.70 9.35 8.43
CA GLU A 37 -2.19 8.33 9.36
C GLU A 37 -3.70 8.11 9.15
N ASP A 38 -4.14 6.86 9.30
CA ASP A 38 -5.53 6.40 9.17
C ASP A 38 -6.17 6.61 7.78
N ASP A 39 -5.38 6.89 6.75
CA ASP A 39 -5.88 7.03 5.38
C ASP A 39 -5.44 5.85 4.50
N VAL A 40 -6.14 5.66 3.39
CA VAL A 40 -5.75 4.68 2.37
C VAL A 40 -4.43 5.12 1.77
N ALA A 41 -3.39 4.32 1.99
CA ALA A 41 -2.06 4.59 1.49
C ALA A 41 -1.93 4.22 0.01
N PHE A 42 -2.45 3.04 -0.37
CA PHE A 42 -2.48 2.57 -1.75
C PHE A 42 -3.53 1.48 -1.94
N GLU A 43 -3.95 1.28 -3.20
CA GLU A 43 -4.76 0.14 -3.64
C GLU A 43 -3.98 -0.66 -4.68
N PHE A 44 -4.32 -1.94 -4.84
CA PHE A 44 -3.56 -2.83 -5.69
C PHE A 44 -4.38 -4.02 -6.20
N VAL A 45 -3.89 -4.59 -7.29
CA VAL A 45 -4.33 -5.88 -7.83
C VAL A 45 -3.15 -6.81 -8.03
N GLY A 46 -3.38 -8.11 -7.94
CA GLY A 46 -2.30 -9.07 -8.10
C GLY A 46 -2.75 -10.51 -8.11
N LEU A 47 -1.77 -11.39 -8.07
CA LEU A 47 -1.98 -12.84 -7.97
C LEU A 47 -1.08 -13.47 -6.92
N VAL A 48 -1.47 -14.68 -6.50
CA VAL A 48 -0.73 -15.51 -5.55
C VAL A 48 -0.42 -16.87 -6.19
N LYS A 49 0.84 -17.30 -6.03
CA LYS A 49 1.30 -18.67 -6.35
C LYS A 49 1.90 -19.30 -5.10
N ASN A 50 1.31 -20.40 -4.68
CA ASN A 50 1.82 -21.22 -3.58
C ASN A 50 2.72 -22.33 -4.14
N ALA A 51 3.74 -22.69 -3.38
CA ALA A 51 4.55 -23.87 -3.61
C ALA A 51 4.52 -24.78 -2.38
N PRO A 52 4.40 -26.09 -2.57
CA PRO A 52 4.50 -27.05 -1.47
C PRO A 52 5.90 -26.98 -0.84
N PRO A 53 6.11 -27.59 0.33
CA PRO A 53 7.44 -27.75 0.90
C PRO A 53 8.40 -28.38 -0.12
N ALA A 54 9.57 -27.79 -0.27
CA ALA A 54 10.60 -28.30 -1.19
C ALA A 54 11.28 -29.59 -0.69
N GLY A 55 11.01 -29.99 0.56
CA GLY A 55 11.53 -31.21 1.19
C GLY A 55 11.01 -31.40 2.61
N PRO A 56 11.33 -32.54 3.24
CA PRO A 56 10.91 -32.83 4.61
C PRO A 56 11.38 -31.74 5.58
N GLY A 57 10.47 -31.28 6.44
CA GLY A 57 10.77 -30.25 7.46
C GLY A 57 10.86 -28.81 6.94
N LEU A 58 10.80 -28.59 5.62
CA LEU A 58 10.77 -27.26 5.05
C LEU A 58 9.33 -26.72 5.01
N PRO A 59 9.12 -25.41 5.19
CA PRO A 59 7.78 -24.82 5.10
C PRO A 59 7.32 -24.70 3.63
N ALA A 60 6.02 -24.73 3.42
CA ALA A 60 5.42 -24.28 2.16
C ALA A 60 5.69 -22.80 1.96
N THR A 61 5.88 -22.40 0.71
CA THR A 61 6.17 -21.01 0.32
C THR A 61 5.06 -20.42 -0.51
N SER A 62 5.08 -19.09 -0.68
CA SER A 62 4.16 -18.38 -1.55
C SER A 62 4.83 -17.12 -2.08
N ILE A 63 4.62 -16.86 -3.36
CA ILE A 63 4.89 -15.55 -3.96
C ILE A 63 3.57 -14.85 -4.26
N GLN A 64 3.57 -13.52 -4.12
CA GLN A 64 2.46 -12.67 -4.52
C GLN A 64 3.05 -11.49 -5.27
N TYR A 65 2.44 -11.08 -6.36
CA TYR A 65 2.92 -9.96 -7.13
C TYR A 65 1.78 -9.29 -7.91
N GLY A 66 1.99 -8.04 -8.26
CA GLY A 66 1.01 -7.25 -8.96
C GLY A 66 1.44 -5.79 -9.08
N TYR A 67 0.46 -4.90 -9.20
CA TYR A 67 0.71 -3.48 -9.37
C TYR A 67 -0.25 -2.64 -8.53
N LEU A 68 0.16 -1.38 -8.28
CA LEU A 68 -0.67 -0.41 -7.56
C LEU A 68 -1.64 0.25 -8.53
N THR A 69 -2.90 0.37 -8.11
CA THR A 69 -3.98 1.03 -8.86
C THR A 69 -4.31 2.42 -8.34
N TYR A 70 -3.91 2.69 -7.10
CA TYR A 70 -3.99 3.98 -6.44
C TYR A 70 -2.78 4.16 -5.52
N LEU A 71 -2.31 5.38 -5.40
CA LEU A 71 -1.28 5.77 -4.44
C LEU A 71 -1.62 7.14 -3.88
N ASN A 72 -1.81 7.21 -2.56
CA ASN A 72 -2.20 8.44 -1.88
C ASN A 72 -1.25 9.59 -2.22
N GLY A 73 -1.85 10.67 -2.71
CA GLY A 73 -1.12 11.87 -3.06
C GLY A 73 -0.40 11.87 -4.40
N VAL A 74 -0.51 10.80 -5.19
CA VAL A 74 -0.04 10.75 -6.57
C VAL A 74 -1.24 10.83 -7.51
N ASN A 75 -1.14 11.65 -8.56
CA ASN A 75 -2.19 11.70 -9.58
C ASN A 75 -2.28 10.33 -10.27
N VAL A 76 -3.49 9.83 -10.51
CA VAL A 76 -3.72 8.55 -11.17
C VAL A 76 -3.07 8.49 -12.56
N ASP A 77 -3.02 9.59 -13.29
CA ASP A 77 -2.35 9.67 -14.60
C ASP A 77 -0.83 9.47 -14.51
N ALA A 78 -0.23 9.69 -13.33
CA ALA A 78 1.19 9.46 -13.08
C ALA A 78 1.50 8.04 -12.57
N LEU A 79 0.48 7.19 -12.39
CA LEU A 79 0.65 5.79 -12.00
C LEU A 79 0.87 4.87 -13.21
N PHE A 80 0.56 5.34 -14.42
CA PHE A 80 0.57 4.51 -15.62
C PHE A 80 1.18 5.27 -16.82
N ALA A 81 1.95 4.58 -17.63
CA ALA A 81 2.48 5.08 -18.91
C ALA A 81 1.43 5.07 -20.04
N GLY A 82 0.13 5.09 -19.72
CA GLY A 82 -0.97 5.03 -20.68
C GLY A 82 -2.24 4.51 -20.02
N ALA A 83 -3.10 3.80 -20.75
CA ALA A 83 -4.31 3.20 -20.20
C ALA A 83 -3.96 2.25 -19.03
N PRO A 84 -4.65 2.35 -17.87
CA PRO A 84 -4.33 1.57 -16.67
C PRO A 84 -4.33 0.06 -16.91
N SER A 85 -3.19 -0.57 -16.70
CA SER A 85 -2.99 -2.02 -16.78
C SER A 85 -1.69 -2.43 -16.11
N GLU A 86 -1.47 -3.74 -15.90
CA GLU A 86 -0.17 -4.27 -15.46
C GLU A 86 0.98 -3.90 -16.40
N LYS A 87 0.71 -3.72 -17.70
CA LYS A 87 1.71 -3.43 -18.73
C LYS A 87 2.24 -2.01 -18.65
N THR A 88 1.40 -1.09 -18.20
CA THR A 88 1.67 0.34 -18.16
C THR A 88 1.94 0.87 -16.75
N ALA A 89 1.76 0.01 -15.71
CA ALA A 89 1.94 0.41 -14.33
C ALA A 89 3.38 0.79 -14.01
N HIS A 90 3.58 1.98 -13.44
CA HIS A 90 4.87 2.43 -12.92
C HIS A 90 5.21 1.77 -11.58
N PHE A 91 4.20 1.40 -10.79
CA PHE A 91 4.40 0.80 -9.47
C PHE A 91 3.99 -0.67 -9.45
N THR A 92 4.93 -1.52 -9.11
CA THR A 92 4.69 -2.95 -8.92
C THR A 92 5.13 -3.38 -7.53
N PHE A 93 4.64 -4.53 -7.08
CA PHE A 93 5.09 -5.13 -5.83
C PHE A 93 5.38 -6.61 -6.02
N PHE A 94 6.24 -7.12 -5.14
CA PHE A 94 6.55 -8.52 -5.02
C PHE A 94 6.66 -8.94 -3.56
N ASN A 95 6.01 -10.03 -3.21
CA ASN A 95 6.02 -10.64 -1.88
C ASN A 95 6.61 -12.04 -1.95
N ASP A 96 7.56 -12.31 -1.05
CA ASP A 96 8.05 -13.66 -0.74
C ASP A 96 7.60 -14.06 0.66
N SER A 97 7.13 -15.29 0.85
CA SER A 97 6.66 -15.73 2.16
C SER A 97 6.80 -17.22 2.42
N VAL A 98 6.80 -17.54 3.70
CA VAL A 98 6.75 -18.91 4.22
C VAL A 98 5.52 -19.13 5.10
N THR A 99 4.92 -20.32 5.02
CA THR A 99 3.83 -20.72 5.88
C THR A 99 4.40 -21.12 7.25
N ARG A 100 3.90 -20.49 8.31
CA ARG A 100 4.30 -20.76 9.70
C ARG A 100 3.35 -21.71 10.40
N GLN A 101 2.05 -21.57 10.11
CA GLN A 101 1.02 -22.32 10.81
C GLN A 101 -0.24 -22.46 9.96
N VAL A 102 -0.94 -23.58 10.13
CA VAL A 102 -2.29 -23.80 9.61
C VAL A 102 -3.17 -24.22 10.76
N ILE A 103 -4.28 -23.53 10.94
CA ILE A 103 -5.28 -23.79 11.99
C ILE A 103 -6.61 -24.05 11.32
N SER A 104 -7.30 -25.12 11.73
CA SER A 104 -8.67 -25.41 11.28
C SER A 104 -9.65 -25.18 12.44
N ASN A 105 -10.78 -24.56 12.13
CA ASN A 105 -11.89 -24.34 13.04
C ASN A 105 -13.21 -24.65 12.31
N GLY A 106 -13.68 -25.85 12.42
CA GLY A 106 -14.80 -26.36 11.63
C GLY A 106 -14.47 -26.31 10.14
N VAL A 107 -15.31 -25.66 9.35
CA VAL A 107 -15.15 -25.47 7.90
C VAL A 107 -14.12 -24.40 7.54
N LEU A 108 -13.71 -23.57 8.49
CA LEU A 108 -12.75 -22.49 8.22
C LEU A 108 -11.33 -22.98 8.44
N ARG A 109 -10.44 -22.55 7.57
CA ARG A 109 -9.00 -22.73 7.69
C ARG A 109 -8.30 -21.38 7.70
N MET A 110 -7.45 -21.16 8.69
CA MET A 110 -6.58 -20.01 8.79
C MET A 110 -5.15 -20.42 8.49
N ILE A 111 -4.54 -19.80 7.50
CA ILE A 111 -3.13 -20.00 7.14
C ILE A 111 -2.35 -18.76 7.55
N ILE A 112 -1.36 -18.94 8.41
CA ILE A 112 -0.49 -17.88 8.89
C ILE A 112 0.82 -17.95 8.13
N ARG A 113 1.22 -16.81 7.53
CA ARG A 113 2.49 -16.66 6.82
C ARG A 113 3.25 -15.43 7.30
N GLU A 114 4.54 -15.47 7.11
CA GLU A 114 5.46 -14.36 7.33
C GLU A 114 6.31 -14.17 6.08
N GLY A 115 6.66 -12.92 5.79
CA GLY A 115 7.39 -12.63 4.57
C GLY A 115 7.82 -11.18 4.45
N THR A 116 8.22 -10.85 3.24
CA THR A 116 8.66 -9.51 2.85
C THR A 116 7.86 -9.03 1.65
N THR A 117 7.61 -7.72 1.60
CA THR A 117 7.11 -7.01 0.42
C THR A 117 8.18 -6.04 -0.04
N THR A 118 8.40 -6.01 -1.33
CA THR A 118 9.17 -4.98 -2.01
C THR A 118 8.27 -4.27 -3.01
N ILE A 119 8.22 -2.93 -2.94
CA ILE A 119 7.55 -2.08 -3.92
C ILE A 119 8.64 -1.49 -4.83
N TYR A 120 8.39 -1.57 -6.14
CA TYR A 120 9.27 -1.10 -7.19
C TYR A 120 8.62 0.08 -7.92
N PHE A 121 9.43 1.03 -8.34
CA PHE A 121 9.06 2.09 -9.26
C PHE A 121 9.84 1.91 -10.56
N ASP A 122 9.14 1.87 -11.68
CA ASP A 122 9.68 1.72 -13.04
C ASP A 122 9.15 2.90 -13.88
N ASP A 123 10.01 3.83 -14.20
CA ASP A 123 9.67 5.04 -14.96
C ASP A 123 9.42 4.77 -16.45
N ASN A 124 9.83 3.59 -16.94
CA ASN A 124 9.64 3.17 -18.32
C ASN A 124 9.21 1.70 -18.45
N PRO A 125 7.94 1.37 -18.11
CA PRO A 125 7.45 -0.01 -18.16
C PRO A 125 7.52 -0.58 -19.57
N LEU A 126 8.13 -1.77 -19.71
CA LEU A 126 8.38 -2.42 -21.02
C LEU A 126 7.14 -3.08 -21.65
N GLY A 127 5.99 -3.06 -20.99
CA GLY A 127 4.74 -3.64 -21.52
C GLY A 127 4.67 -5.17 -21.54
N ASP A 128 5.61 -5.87 -20.89
CA ASP A 128 5.72 -7.34 -20.89
C ASP A 128 5.19 -7.99 -19.60
N ARG A 129 4.67 -7.22 -18.65
CA ARG A 129 3.98 -7.72 -17.46
C ARG A 129 2.63 -8.30 -17.84
N ASP A 130 2.31 -9.49 -17.34
CA ASP A 130 1.06 -10.19 -17.65
C ASP A 130 0.60 -11.03 -16.46
N LEU A 131 -0.50 -10.62 -15.81
CA LEU A 131 -1.13 -11.35 -14.72
C LEU A 131 -1.94 -12.57 -15.18
N THR A 132 -1.96 -12.88 -16.48
CA THR A 132 -2.56 -14.09 -17.04
C THR A 132 -1.53 -15.14 -17.47
N ALA A 133 -0.26 -14.76 -17.54
CA ALA A 133 0.84 -15.66 -17.87
C ALA A 133 1.19 -16.62 -16.73
N ASP A 134 1.98 -17.65 -17.04
CA ASP A 134 2.50 -18.54 -16.00
C ASP A 134 3.39 -17.75 -15.03
N PRO A 135 3.14 -17.82 -13.72
CA PRO A 135 3.95 -17.14 -12.71
C PRO A 135 5.45 -17.46 -12.79
N ALA A 136 5.81 -18.68 -13.16
CA ALA A 136 7.23 -19.06 -13.29
C ALA A 136 7.95 -18.24 -14.36
N ALA A 137 7.27 -17.88 -15.44
CA ALA A 137 7.84 -17.10 -16.54
C ALA A 137 7.70 -15.58 -16.32
N ASN A 138 6.69 -15.13 -15.59
CA ASN A 138 6.31 -13.71 -15.59
C ASN A 138 6.55 -12.99 -14.27
N ALA A 139 6.59 -13.66 -13.11
CA ALA A 139 6.74 -13.03 -11.81
C ALA A 139 7.98 -12.11 -11.71
N GLY A 140 9.06 -12.44 -12.41
CA GLY A 140 10.28 -11.65 -12.45
C GLY A 140 10.11 -10.26 -13.09
N THR A 141 9.13 -10.09 -13.99
CA THR A 141 8.89 -8.81 -14.67
C THR A 141 8.33 -7.75 -13.70
N PHE A 142 7.72 -8.17 -12.58
CA PHE A 142 7.19 -7.30 -11.53
C PHE A 142 8.27 -6.88 -10.50
N ARG A 143 9.51 -7.31 -10.65
CA ARG A 143 10.66 -6.90 -9.83
C ARG A 143 11.56 -5.88 -10.52
N ARG A 144 11.15 -5.35 -11.66
CA ARG A 144 11.91 -4.34 -12.39
C ARG A 144 11.66 -2.96 -11.83
N GLY A 145 12.65 -2.08 -12.06
CA GLY A 145 12.66 -0.72 -11.55
C GLY A 145 13.52 -0.58 -10.31
N VAL A 146 13.45 0.58 -9.69
CA VAL A 146 14.14 0.86 -8.43
C VAL A 146 13.25 0.44 -7.26
N VAL A 147 13.88 -0.09 -6.21
CA VAL A 147 13.20 -0.38 -4.95
C VAL A 147 12.87 0.94 -4.27
N VAL A 148 11.60 1.19 -3.98
CA VAL A 148 11.13 2.41 -3.30
C VAL A 148 10.63 2.15 -1.89
N GLN A 149 10.27 0.90 -1.56
CA GLN A 149 9.93 0.50 -0.20
C GLN A 149 10.20 -1.00 0.01
N THR A 150 10.66 -1.36 1.20
CA THR A 150 10.65 -2.75 1.70
C THR A 150 9.93 -2.80 3.03
N SER A 151 9.20 -3.90 3.28
CA SER A 151 8.54 -4.15 4.55
C SER A 151 8.53 -5.63 4.90
N THR A 152 8.58 -5.95 6.19
CA THR A 152 8.28 -7.29 6.72
C THR A 152 6.84 -7.34 7.18
N TRP A 153 6.25 -8.54 7.16
CA TRP A 153 4.87 -8.70 7.54
C TRP A 153 4.52 -10.10 8.08
N ARG A 154 3.41 -10.13 8.80
CA ARG A 154 2.67 -11.34 9.16
C ARG A 154 1.26 -11.22 8.63
N HIS A 155 0.73 -12.29 8.03
CA HIS A 155 -0.64 -12.31 7.55
C HIS A 155 -1.43 -13.52 8.00
N GLN A 156 -2.76 -13.38 7.92
CA GLN A 156 -3.74 -14.43 8.08
C GLN A 156 -4.53 -14.55 6.77
N VAL A 157 -4.48 -15.71 6.14
CA VAL A 157 -5.38 -16.08 5.04
C VAL A 157 -6.51 -16.88 5.64
N ILE A 158 -7.74 -16.51 5.38
CA ILE A 158 -8.95 -17.22 5.83
C ILE A 158 -9.62 -17.79 4.58
N ILE A 159 -9.79 -19.10 4.56
CA ILE A 159 -10.43 -19.84 3.47
C ILE A 159 -11.46 -20.83 4.02
N ASP A 160 -12.47 -21.13 3.23
CA ASP A 160 -13.31 -22.29 3.40
C ASP A 160 -12.91 -23.36 2.37
N PRO A 161 -12.14 -24.41 2.77
CA PRO A 161 -11.70 -25.43 1.83
C PRO A 161 -12.80 -26.41 1.41
N THR A 162 -14.00 -26.32 1.99
CA THR A 162 -15.15 -27.20 1.70
C THR A 162 -16.14 -26.58 0.72
N ALA A 163 -15.97 -25.32 0.34
CA ALA A 163 -16.82 -24.66 -0.61
C ALA A 163 -16.83 -25.44 -1.95
N ALA A 164 -18.02 -25.93 -2.30
CA ALA A 164 -18.19 -27.00 -3.30
C ALA A 164 -18.11 -26.51 -4.76
N THR A 165 -17.91 -25.22 -4.99
CA THR A 165 -17.88 -24.65 -6.35
C THR A 165 -16.70 -23.71 -6.53
N PRO A 166 -15.92 -23.86 -7.62
CA PRO A 166 -14.71 -23.04 -7.88
C PRO A 166 -14.95 -21.52 -8.00
N ARG A 167 -16.19 -21.06 -7.90
CA ARG A 167 -16.57 -19.64 -8.01
C ARG A 167 -16.95 -18.98 -6.68
N THR A 168 -17.04 -19.75 -5.59
CA THR A 168 -17.43 -19.23 -4.27
C THR A 168 -16.31 -19.27 -3.24
N ASP A 169 -15.16 -19.83 -3.60
CA ASP A 169 -14.01 -20.00 -2.71
C ASP A 169 -13.22 -18.70 -2.56
N LEU A 170 -13.90 -17.65 -2.12
CA LEU A 170 -13.19 -16.40 -1.80
C LEU A 170 -12.24 -16.65 -0.64
N PHE A 171 -11.06 -16.06 -0.71
CA PHE A 171 -10.16 -15.98 0.42
C PHE A 171 -10.00 -14.52 0.86
N PHE A 172 -9.89 -14.35 2.17
CA PHE A 172 -9.71 -13.05 2.80
C PHE A 172 -8.35 -13.03 3.47
N VAL A 173 -7.62 -11.95 3.32
CA VAL A 173 -6.29 -11.82 3.91
C VAL A 173 -6.14 -10.47 4.60
N ASN A 174 -5.61 -10.53 5.81
CA ASN A 174 -5.17 -9.36 6.56
C ASN A 174 -3.67 -9.46 6.81
N PHE A 175 -2.93 -8.38 6.51
CA PHE A 175 -1.51 -8.26 6.78
C PHE A 175 -1.25 -7.15 7.79
N TRP A 176 -0.20 -7.34 8.57
CA TRP A 176 0.41 -6.30 9.40
C TRP A 176 1.83 -6.10 8.94
N HIS A 177 2.07 -4.97 8.31
CA HIS A 177 3.36 -4.59 7.75
C HIS A 177 4.13 -3.68 8.70
N ARG A 178 5.46 -3.81 8.66
CA ARG A 178 6.41 -2.84 9.22
C ARG A 178 7.41 -2.49 8.13
N ILE A 179 7.53 -1.21 7.82
CA ILE A 179 8.49 -0.69 6.84
C ILE A 179 9.91 -0.89 7.37
N GLN A 180 10.78 -1.46 6.53
CA GLN A 180 12.20 -1.66 6.80
C GLN A 180 13.04 -0.57 6.11
N SER A 181 12.63 -0.15 4.93
CA SER A 181 13.23 0.96 4.20
C SER A 181 12.17 1.65 3.33
N ALA A 182 12.32 2.93 3.13
CA ALA A 182 11.58 3.71 2.15
C ALA A 182 12.48 4.82 1.62
N ASP A 183 12.65 4.86 0.31
CA ASP A 183 13.47 5.87 -0.37
C ASP A 183 12.58 6.90 -1.05
N SER A 184 13.08 8.13 -1.17
CA SER A 184 12.41 9.18 -1.93
C SER A 184 12.67 9.00 -3.42
N PHE A 185 11.65 9.16 -4.23
CA PHE A 185 11.73 9.12 -5.68
C PHE A 185 10.84 10.20 -6.29
N THR A 186 10.96 10.44 -7.60
CA THR A 186 10.16 11.46 -8.30
C THR A 186 9.22 10.78 -9.28
N VAL A 187 7.94 11.14 -9.22
CA VAL A 187 6.92 10.72 -10.18
C VAL A 187 6.04 11.90 -10.56
N GLY A 188 5.78 12.11 -11.85
CA GLY A 188 5.02 13.28 -12.33
C GLY A 188 5.60 14.63 -11.88
N GLY A 189 6.92 14.73 -11.69
CA GLY A 189 7.59 15.94 -11.19
C GLY A 189 7.44 16.17 -9.66
N GLN A 190 6.81 15.26 -8.94
CA GLN A 190 6.58 15.34 -7.50
C GLN A 190 7.50 14.36 -6.76
N ALA A 191 8.20 14.83 -5.71
CA ALA A 191 8.92 13.96 -4.80
C ALA A 191 7.93 13.18 -3.92
N VAL A 192 8.09 11.86 -3.87
CA VAL A 192 7.22 10.94 -3.13
C VAL A 192 8.07 10.01 -2.27
N LYS A 193 7.55 9.65 -1.11
CA LYS A 193 8.12 8.65 -0.22
C LYS A 193 7.01 7.78 0.38
N LEU A 194 7.15 6.47 0.29
CA LEU A 194 6.13 5.53 0.75
C LEU A 194 6.32 5.18 2.24
N GLY A 195 6.04 6.17 3.10
CA GLY A 195 6.27 6.06 4.54
C GLY A 195 7.74 6.23 4.94
N LYS A 196 8.09 5.86 6.16
CA LYS A 196 9.47 5.87 6.71
C LYS A 196 9.76 4.55 7.43
N GLU A 197 11.02 4.25 7.67
CA GLU A 197 11.42 3.09 8.47
C GLU A 197 10.72 3.09 9.83
N GLY A 198 10.19 1.93 10.22
CA GLY A 198 9.43 1.74 11.46
C GLY A 198 7.94 1.99 11.34
N ASP A 199 7.47 2.73 10.34
CA ASP A 199 6.04 2.93 10.09
C ASP A 199 5.35 1.59 9.86
N LYS A 200 4.05 1.56 10.21
CA LYS A 200 3.19 0.39 10.06
C LYS A 200 2.06 0.71 9.10
N PHE A 201 1.62 -0.30 8.39
CA PHE A 201 0.38 -0.24 7.64
C PHE A 201 -0.31 -1.60 7.67
N ARG A 202 -1.64 -1.56 7.54
CA ARG A 202 -2.46 -2.75 7.45
C ARG A 202 -2.95 -2.90 6.02
N VAL A 203 -2.81 -4.12 5.48
CA VAL A 203 -3.37 -4.50 4.19
C VAL A 203 -4.56 -5.40 4.42
N SER A 204 -5.63 -5.15 3.67
CA SER A 204 -6.78 -6.04 3.55
C SER A 204 -6.99 -6.35 2.08
N LEU A 205 -7.19 -7.62 1.76
CA LEU A 205 -7.51 -8.03 0.41
C LEU A 205 -8.54 -9.16 0.40
N VAL A 206 -9.24 -9.25 -0.71
CA VAL A 206 -10.09 -10.38 -1.07
C VAL A 206 -9.58 -10.97 -2.38
N GLY A 207 -9.60 -12.27 -2.48
CA GLY A 207 -9.22 -12.96 -3.69
C GLY A 207 -10.12 -14.15 -4.00
N ALA A 208 -9.99 -14.63 -5.23
CA ALA A 208 -10.68 -15.81 -5.75
C ALA A 208 -9.67 -16.71 -6.45
N PRO A 209 -9.95 -18.02 -6.57
CA PRO A 209 -9.14 -18.93 -7.36
C PRO A 209 -8.93 -18.41 -8.79
N ASP A 210 -7.73 -18.61 -9.33
CA ASP A 210 -7.45 -18.27 -10.72
C ASP A 210 -8.25 -19.18 -11.66
N PRO A 211 -9.16 -18.63 -12.49
CA PRO A 211 -9.98 -19.45 -13.38
C PRO A 211 -9.17 -20.17 -14.47
N LEU A 212 -7.94 -19.71 -14.72
CA LEU A 212 -7.02 -20.34 -15.67
C LEU A 212 -6.15 -21.43 -15.03
N GLY A 213 -6.18 -21.57 -13.70
CA GLY A 213 -5.41 -22.56 -12.96
C GLY A 213 -3.89 -22.35 -12.97
N LYS A 214 -3.37 -21.25 -13.53
CA LYS A 214 -1.94 -20.95 -13.61
C LYS A 214 -1.39 -20.43 -12.30
N ALA A 215 -2.19 -19.67 -11.57
CA ALA A 215 -1.93 -19.22 -10.20
C ALA A 215 -2.87 -19.92 -9.22
N ASN A 216 -2.66 -19.74 -7.92
CA ASN A 216 -3.62 -20.22 -6.91
C ASN A 216 -4.80 -19.27 -6.73
N GLY A 217 -4.62 -17.98 -7.05
CA GLY A 217 -5.69 -17.01 -7.00
C GLY A 217 -5.26 -15.63 -7.49
N LYS A 218 -6.26 -14.84 -7.83
CA LYS A 218 -6.15 -13.41 -8.10
C LYS A 218 -6.79 -12.64 -6.96
N PHE A 219 -6.29 -11.46 -6.68
CA PHE A 219 -6.79 -10.64 -5.57
C PHE A 219 -6.79 -9.16 -5.90
N ILE A 220 -7.62 -8.44 -5.15
CA ILE A 220 -7.65 -6.98 -5.07
C ILE A 220 -7.61 -6.57 -3.60
N GLY A 221 -7.04 -5.43 -3.30
CA GLY A 221 -6.94 -4.97 -1.92
C GLY A 221 -6.46 -3.54 -1.78
N TYR A 222 -6.35 -3.13 -0.52
CA TYR A 222 -5.89 -1.80 -0.16
C TYR A 222 -5.03 -1.86 1.12
N ALA A 223 -4.24 -0.82 1.30
CA ALA A 223 -3.42 -0.60 2.49
C ALA A 223 -3.87 0.68 3.22
N VAL A 224 -3.94 0.63 4.54
CA VAL A 224 -4.19 1.77 5.41
C VAL A 224 -2.95 2.05 6.25
N ALA A 225 -2.47 3.29 6.21
CA ALA A 225 -1.36 3.73 7.04
C ALA A 225 -1.78 3.77 8.51
N GLN A 226 -0.91 3.29 9.41
CA GLN A 226 -1.18 3.28 10.86
C GLN A 226 -0.20 4.18 11.65
N GLY A 227 0.70 4.86 10.93
CA GLY A 227 1.72 5.71 11.54
C GLY A 227 2.76 4.97 12.40
N THR A 228 3.68 5.74 12.96
CA THR A 228 4.52 5.30 14.08
C THR A 228 3.87 5.78 15.36
N LYS A 229 3.73 4.92 16.37
CA LYS A 229 3.65 5.42 17.75
C LYS A 229 5.05 5.93 18.10
N ASP A 230 5.15 7.25 18.24
CA ASP A 230 6.30 7.89 18.87
C ASP A 230 6.44 7.42 20.30
#